data_68804dc349bebcd89e8d170c7981a19e
#
_entry.id   68804dc349bebcd89e8d170c7981a19e
#
_cell.length_a   1.000
_cell.length_b   1.000
_cell.length_c   1.000
_cell.angle_alpha   90.00
_cell.angle_beta   90.00
_cell.angle_gamma   90.00
#
_symmetry.space_group_name_H-M   'P 1'
#
loop_
_entity.id
_entity.type
_entity.pdbx_description
1 polymer ?
#
loop_
_entity_poly.entity_id
_entity_poly.type
_entity_poly.pdbx_seq_one_letter_code
_entity_poly.pdbx_strand_id
1 'polypeptide(L)'
;MLEKLEAIEKRYEELHNSMTDPSVTSNPTRLREITREISDLEEIVAKYRAYRTTHDALEKTRALAREESDEELRAMAKEEVTKMEADEARLFQELRLLLLPKDPRDDKDVFVEIRAGTGGEEAALFAADLYRMYTRYAESKGWKVELVDENRTGLKGFKEVVFEIKGEGAYSWMKYESGVHRVQRIPVTEASGRIHTSTATVAVLAEVDDVEIEIKPDDIKMDIFHASGHGGQN
;
A
#
# COMPACT_ATOMS: atom_id res chain seq x y z
N MET A 1 -22.31 11.15 1.39
CA MET A 1 -21.68 9.90 0.92
C MET A 1 -22.32 9.44 -0.39
N LEU A 2 -23.62 9.26 -0.47
CA LEU A 2 -24.31 8.81 -1.70
C LEU A 2 -24.07 9.72 -2.89
N GLU A 3 -24.18 11.03 -2.74
CA GLU A 3 -23.84 12.00 -3.81
C GLU A 3 -22.43 11.83 -4.38
N LYS A 4 -21.45 11.46 -3.50
CA LYS A 4 -20.08 11.19 -3.94
C LYS A 4 -20.01 9.89 -4.75
N LEU A 5 -20.77 8.87 -4.35
CA LEU A 5 -20.84 7.60 -5.08
C LEU A 5 -21.52 7.76 -6.44
N GLU A 6 -22.58 8.55 -6.52
CA GLU A 6 -23.23 8.90 -7.79
C GLU A 6 -22.27 9.64 -8.74
N ALA A 7 -21.49 10.59 -8.20
CA ALA A 7 -20.49 11.30 -9.00
C ALA A 7 -19.39 10.36 -9.51
N ILE A 8 -18.97 9.38 -8.69
CA ILE A 8 -18.00 8.35 -9.07
C ILE A 8 -18.59 7.45 -10.17
N GLU A 9 -19.83 6.97 -10.03
CA GLU A 9 -20.49 6.15 -11.05
C GLU A 9 -20.60 6.91 -12.38
N LYS A 10 -21.01 8.17 -12.33
CA LYS A 10 -21.08 9.03 -13.52
C LYS A 10 -19.72 9.19 -14.19
N ARG A 11 -18.67 9.43 -13.39
CA ARG A 11 -17.29 9.53 -13.90
C ARG A 11 -16.84 8.24 -14.57
N TYR A 12 -17.13 7.11 -13.97
CA TYR A 12 -16.82 5.79 -14.53
C TYR A 12 -17.51 5.58 -15.90
N GLU A 13 -18.79 5.96 -16.03
CA GLU A 13 -19.52 5.89 -17.30
C GLU A 13 -18.95 6.84 -18.36
N GLU A 14 -18.57 8.06 -17.96
CA GLU A 14 -17.92 9.02 -18.86
C GLU A 14 -16.58 8.47 -19.39
N LEU A 15 -15.79 7.84 -18.54
CA LEU A 15 -14.51 7.22 -18.93
C LEU A 15 -14.73 6.07 -19.91
N HIS A 16 -15.68 5.18 -19.63
CA HIS A 16 -16.05 4.09 -20.53
C HIS A 16 -16.51 4.60 -21.89
N ASN A 17 -17.35 5.62 -21.91
CA ASN A 17 -17.79 6.23 -23.15
C ASN A 17 -16.64 6.88 -23.93
N SER A 18 -15.67 7.48 -23.24
CA SER A 18 -14.49 8.09 -23.87
C SER A 18 -13.57 7.06 -24.54
N MET A 19 -13.57 5.80 -24.10
CA MET A 19 -12.81 4.74 -24.76
C MET A 19 -13.28 4.41 -26.18
N THR A 20 -14.48 4.85 -26.56
CA THR A 20 -14.99 4.68 -27.94
C THR A 20 -14.55 5.82 -28.86
N ASP A 21 -13.96 6.91 -28.33
CA ASP A 21 -13.49 8.06 -29.08
C ASP A 21 -12.17 7.75 -29.80
N PRO A 22 -12.11 7.91 -31.15
CA PRO A 22 -10.87 7.71 -31.91
C PRO A 22 -9.69 8.58 -31.44
N SER A 23 -9.95 9.76 -30.88
CA SER A 23 -8.92 10.65 -30.36
C SER A 23 -8.23 10.11 -29.10
N VAL A 24 -8.92 9.29 -28.33
CA VAL A 24 -8.40 8.59 -27.14
C VAL A 24 -7.67 7.30 -27.53
N THR A 25 -8.29 6.49 -28.39
CA THR A 25 -7.73 5.19 -28.80
C THR A 25 -6.46 5.32 -29.63
N SER A 26 -6.27 6.43 -30.34
CA SER A 26 -5.04 6.71 -31.09
C SER A 26 -3.88 7.23 -30.23
N ASN A 27 -4.13 7.60 -28.96
CA ASN A 27 -3.11 8.10 -28.05
C ASN A 27 -2.82 7.08 -26.93
N PRO A 28 -1.69 6.31 -27.00
CA PRO A 28 -1.38 5.25 -26.03
C PRO A 28 -1.25 5.74 -24.58
N THR A 29 -0.75 6.95 -24.38
CA THR A 29 -0.58 7.53 -23.04
C THR A 29 -1.94 7.81 -22.40
N ARG A 30 -2.80 8.51 -23.14
CA ARG A 30 -4.15 8.84 -22.68
C ARG A 30 -5.02 7.61 -22.45
N LEU A 31 -4.86 6.59 -23.31
CA LEU A 31 -5.57 5.32 -23.16
C LEU A 31 -5.15 4.60 -21.84
N ARG A 32 -3.84 4.59 -21.52
CA ARG A 32 -3.35 4.01 -20.26
C ARG A 32 -3.89 4.75 -19.04
N GLU A 33 -3.90 6.08 -19.07
CA GLU A 33 -4.44 6.88 -17.96
C GLU A 33 -5.93 6.58 -17.71
N ILE A 34 -6.73 6.57 -18.78
CA ILE A 34 -8.16 6.26 -18.68
C ILE A 34 -8.40 4.84 -18.20
N THR A 35 -7.66 3.86 -18.73
CA THR A 35 -7.80 2.45 -18.32
C THR A 35 -7.46 2.28 -16.84
N ARG A 36 -6.42 2.96 -16.36
CA ARG A 36 -6.05 2.94 -14.93
C ARG A 36 -7.15 3.55 -14.08
N GLU A 37 -7.67 4.74 -14.46
CA GLU A 37 -8.74 5.40 -13.72
C GLU A 37 -10.02 4.53 -13.67
N ILE A 38 -10.37 3.85 -14.78
CA ILE A 38 -11.48 2.89 -14.81
C ILE A 38 -11.25 1.76 -13.81
N SER A 39 -10.06 1.15 -13.83
CA SER A 39 -9.71 0.06 -12.91
C SER A 39 -9.80 0.48 -11.43
N ASP A 40 -9.34 1.70 -11.12
CA ASP A 40 -9.39 2.26 -9.76
C ASP A 40 -10.84 2.48 -9.26
N LEU A 41 -11.78 2.75 -10.17
CA LEU A 41 -13.19 3.01 -9.85
C LEU A 41 -14.08 1.78 -9.91
N GLU A 42 -13.66 0.71 -10.60
CA GLU A 42 -14.48 -0.46 -10.91
C GLU A 42 -15.05 -1.13 -9.66
N GLU A 43 -14.22 -1.38 -8.65
CA GLU A 43 -14.64 -2.02 -7.40
C GLU A 43 -15.69 -1.17 -6.66
N ILE A 44 -15.47 0.14 -6.57
CA ILE A 44 -16.39 1.08 -5.89
C ILE A 44 -17.73 1.09 -6.61
N VAL A 45 -17.72 1.18 -7.94
CA VAL A 45 -18.94 1.23 -8.76
C VAL A 45 -19.71 -0.09 -8.69
N ALA A 46 -19.03 -1.23 -8.77
CA ALA A 46 -19.66 -2.54 -8.62
C ALA A 46 -20.36 -2.68 -7.26
N LYS A 47 -19.68 -2.31 -6.18
CA LYS A 47 -20.26 -2.33 -4.81
C LYS A 47 -21.41 -1.33 -4.66
N TYR A 48 -21.31 -0.15 -5.25
CA TYR A 48 -22.38 0.84 -5.20
C TYR A 48 -23.63 0.37 -5.95
N ARG A 49 -23.47 -0.25 -7.11
CA ARG A 49 -24.58 -0.85 -7.87
C ARG A 49 -25.24 -1.98 -7.10
N ALA A 50 -24.46 -2.84 -6.45
CA ALA A 50 -24.98 -3.89 -5.57
C ALA A 50 -25.77 -3.29 -4.39
N TYR A 51 -25.24 -2.27 -3.71
CA TYR A 51 -25.91 -1.57 -2.62
C TYR A 51 -27.26 -0.99 -3.10
N ARG A 52 -27.30 -0.28 -4.22
CA ARG A 52 -28.51 0.32 -4.78
C ARG A 52 -29.56 -0.75 -5.11
N THR A 53 -29.13 -1.85 -5.74
CA THR A 53 -30.03 -2.97 -6.07
C THR A 53 -30.62 -3.60 -4.80
N THR A 54 -29.81 -3.82 -3.77
CA THR A 54 -30.26 -4.35 -2.47
C THR A 54 -31.20 -3.38 -1.77
N HIS A 55 -30.89 -2.09 -1.76
CA HIS A 55 -31.72 -1.04 -1.20
C HIS A 55 -33.11 -0.98 -1.86
N ASP A 56 -33.15 -0.95 -3.19
CA ASP A 56 -34.40 -0.91 -3.96
C ASP A 56 -35.25 -2.19 -3.76
N ALA A 57 -34.61 -3.36 -3.67
CA ALA A 57 -35.26 -4.61 -3.36
C ALA A 57 -35.81 -4.61 -1.93
N LEU A 58 -35.05 -4.14 -0.97
CA LEU A 58 -35.45 -4.03 0.43
C LEU A 58 -36.70 -3.16 0.58
N GLU A 59 -36.74 -1.98 -0.07
CA GLU A 59 -37.92 -1.10 0.01
C GLU A 59 -39.16 -1.75 -0.59
N LYS A 60 -39.03 -2.46 -1.70
CA LYS A 60 -40.13 -3.24 -2.30
C LYS A 60 -40.63 -4.37 -1.40
N THR A 61 -39.71 -5.13 -0.78
CA THR A 61 -40.05 -6.23 0.12
C THR A 61 -40.66 -5.71 1.44
N ARG A 62 -40.20 -4.56 1.92
CA ARG A 62 -40.82 -3.88 3.07
C ARG A 62 -42.28 -3.45 2.77
N ALA A 63 -42.55 -2.93 1.58
CA ALA A 63 -43.87 -2.59 1.13
C ALA A 63 -44.77 -3.86 1.07
N LEU A 64 -44.27 -4.91 0.45
CA LEU A 64 -44.96 -6.19 0.38
C LEU A 64 -45.27 -6.76 1.77
N ALA A 65 -44.34 -6.77 2.70
CA ALA A 65 -44.53 -7.26 4.07
C ALA A 65 -45.59 -6.45 4.87
N ARG A 66 -45.84 -5.20 4.45
CA ARG A 66 -46.88 -4.34 5.08
C ARG A 66 -48.27 -4.57 4.48
N GLU A 67 -48.34 -4.78 3.17
CA GLU A 67 -49.58 -4.84 2.41
C GLU A 67 -50.13 -6.27 2.28
N GLU A 68 -49.28 -7.30 2.46
CA GLU A 68 -49.65 -8.70 2.33
C GLU A 68 -50.67 -9.12 3.41
N SER A 69 -51.76 -9.72 2.99
CA SER A 69 -52.87 -10.19 3.87
C SER A 69 -52.63 -11.62 4.36
N ASP A 70 -51.93 -12.44 3.60
CA ASP A 70 -51.59 -13.80 3.98
C ASP A 70 -50.49 -13.78 5.07
N GLU A 71 -50.76 -14.44 6.18
CA GLU A 71 -49.89 -14.42 7.37
C GLU A 71 -48.58 -15.17 7.14
N GLU A 72 -48.59 -16.24 6.35
CA GLU A 72 -47.41 -17.04 6.00
C GLU A 72 -46.50 -16.27 5.04
N LEU A 73 -47.06 -15.71 3.98
CA LEU A 73 -46.31 -14.86 3.03
C LEU A 73 -45.75 -13.61 3.71
N ARG A 74 -46.50 -12.99 4.64
CA ARG A 74 -46.01 -11.86 5.43
C ARG A 74 -44.85 -12.24 6.35
N ALA A 75 -44.88 -13.43 6.95
CA ALA A 75 -43.79 -13.93 7.77
C ALA A 75 -42.52 -14.16 6.95
N MET A 76 -42.65 -14.78 5.77
CA MET A 76 -41.54 -14.95 4.83
C MET A 76 -40.93 -13.61 4.37
N ALA A 77 -41.79 -12.64 4.00
CA ALA A 77 -41.34 -11.32 3.60
C ALA A 77 -40.57 -10.59 4.73
N LYS A 78 -41.00 -10.73 5.99
CA LYS A 78 -40.29 -10.16 7.14
C LYS A 78 -38.93 -10.81 7.38
N GLU A 79 -38.81 -12.12 7.20
CA GLU A 79 -37.53 -12.81 7.28
C GLU A 79 -36.59 -12.32 6.19
N GLU A 80 -37.09 -12.17 4.97
CA GLU A 80 -36.31 -11.67 3.83
C GLU A 80 -35.86 -10.22 4.06
N VAL A 81 -36.74 -9.35 4.60
CA VAL A 81 -36.38 -7.98 5.01
C VAL A 81 -35.20 -7.99 5.98
N THR A 82 -35.22 -8.86 6.99
CA THR A 82 -34.12 -8.93 7.97
C THR A 82 -32.78 -9.32 7.32
N LYS A 83 -32.80 -10.24 6.35
CA LYS A 83 -31.61 -10.64 5.60
C LYS A 83 -31.09 -9.49 4.73
N MET A 84 -31.99 -8.83 4.01
CA MET A 84 -31.64 -7.69 3.14
C MET A 84 -31.12 -6.49 3.94
N GLU A 85 -31.64 -6.21 5.13
CA GLU A 85 -31.14 -5.17 6.04
C GLU A 85 -29.69 -5.44 6.47
N ALA A 86 -29.37 -6.70 6.78
CA ALA A 86 -28.01 -7.09 7.13
C ALA A 86 -27.04 -6.95 5.93
N ASP A 87 -27.48 -7.33 4.73
CA ASP A 87 -26.69 -7.20 3.51
C ASP A 87 -26.48 -5.73 3.10
N GLU A 88 -27.54 -4.90 3.20
CA GLU A 88 -27.45 -3.47 2.96
C GLU A 88 -26.44 -2.81 3.90
N ALA A 89 -26.53 -3.11 5.20
CA ALA A 89 -25.62 -2.58 6.20
C ALA A 89 -24.16 -3.00 5.93
N ARG A 90 -23.93 -4.25 5.54
CA ARG A 90 -22.61 -4.76 5.16
C ARG A 90 -22.06 -4.02 3.94
N LEU A 91 -22.81 -3.93 2.86
CA LEU A 91 -22.40 -3.21 1.63
C LEU A 91 -22.12 -1.73 1.91
N PHE A 92 -22.93 -1.10 2.76
CA PHE A 92 -22.71 0.29 3.16
C PHE A 92 -21.38 0.49 3.91
N GLN A 93 -21.01 -0.43 4.80
CA GLN A 93 -19.73 -0.38 5.50
C GLN A 93 -18.55 -0.63 4.55
N GLU A 94 -18.67 -1.59 3.63
CA GLU A 94 -17.67 -1.84 2.60
C GLU A 94 -17.43 -0.59 1.73
N LEU A 95 -18.50 0.08 1.29
CA LEU A 95 -18.41 1.34 0.54
C LEU A 95 -17.74 2.47 1.35
N ARG A 96 -17.98 2.55 2.66
CA ARG A 96 -17.30 3.53 3.51
C ARG A 96 -15.78 3.31 3.53
N LEU A 97 -15.35 2.06 3.59
CA LEU A 97 -13.93 1.71 3.57
C LEU A 97 -13.29 2.04 2.21
N LEU A 98 -13.98 1.71 1.11
CA LEU A 98 -13.51 1.99 -0.26
C LEU A 98 -13.41 3.50 -0.57
N LEU A 99 -14.19 4.34 0.11
CA LEU A 99 -14.15 5.80 -0.05
C LEU A 99 -13.06 6.49 0.77
N LEU A 100 -12.33 5.75 1.62
CA LEU A 100 -11.17 6.31 2.32
C LEU A 100 -10.08 6.69 1.30
N PRO A 101 -9.39 7.81 1.53
CA PRO A 101 -8.28 8.19 0.65
C PRO A 101 -7.23 7.09 0.65
N LYS A 102 -6.95 6.52 -0.51
CA LYS A 102 -5.80 5.61 -0.70
C LYS A 102 -4.55 6.44 -0.94
N ASP A 103 -3.45 6.09 -0.33
CA ASP A 103 -2.14 6.64 -0.67
C ASP A 103 -1.76 6.08 -2.07
N PRO A 104 -1.46 6.94 -3.07
CA PRO A 104 -1.09 6.46 -4.41
C PRO A 104 0.17 5.58 -4.42
N ARG A 105 0.91 5.57 -3.33
CA ARG A 105 2.09 4.70 -3.14
C ARG A 105 1.76 3.33 -2.58
N ASP A 106 0.53 3.11 -2.10
CA ASP A 106 0.15 1.86 -1.42
C ASP A 106 0.34 0.61 -2.29
N ASP A 107 0.19 0.73 -3.61
CA ASP A 107 0.35 -0.37 -4.56
C ASP A 107 1.80 -0.55 -5.07
N LYS A 108 2.73 0.30 -4.60
CA LYS A 108 4.14 0.25 -5.03
C LYS A 108 4.91 -0.85 -4.32
N ASP A 109 5.96 -1.31 -4.98
CA ASP A 109 7.04 -2.06 -4.37
C ASP A 109 7.79 -1.20 -3.35
N VAL A 110 8.56 -1.82 -2.48
CA VAL A 110 9.15 -1.12 -1.35
C VAL A 110 10.60 -1.47 -1.14
N PHE A 111 11.42 -0.44 -0.92
CA PHE A 111 12.78 -0.57 -0.40
C PHE A 111 12.76 -0.47 1.11
N VAL A 112 13.40 -1.43 1.77
CA VAL A 112 13.55 -1.46 3.23
C VAL A 112 15.04 -1.39 3.55
N GLU A 113 15.41 -0.41 4.34
CA GLU A 113 16.75 -0.25 4.88
C GLU A 113 16.72 -0.44 6.39
N ILE A 114 17.60 -1.31 6.90
CA ILE A 114 17.74 -1.56 8.33
C ILE A 114 19.18 -1.23 8.73
N ARG A 115 19.33 -0.33 9.71
CA ARG A 115 20.63 0.02 10.30
C ARG A 115 20.68 -0.32 11.78
N ALA A 116 21.80 -0.89 12.25
CA ALA A 116 22.07 -1.05 13.66
C ALA A 116 22.17 0.34 14.34
N GLY A 117 21.31 0.59 15.34
CA GLY A 117 21.14 1.93 15.91
C GLY A 117 22.16 2.29 17.00
N THR A 118 22.37 1.41 17.99
CA THR A 118 23.23 1.67 19.15
C THR A 118 24.70 1.31 18.94
N GLY A 119 25.05 0.76 17.77
CA GLY A 119 26.36 0.16 17.53
C GLY A 119 26.57 -1.16 18.28
N GLY A 120 27.70 -1.82 18.01
CA GLY A 120 28.03 -3.12 18.60
C GLY A 120 27.36 -4.32 17.93
N GLU A 121 27.85 -5.51 18.29
CA GLU A 121 27.45 -6.77 17.64
C GLU A 121 25.98 -7.12 17.92
N GLU A 122 25.45 -6.81 19.10
CA GLU A 122 24.06 -7.16 19.45
C GLU A 122 23.02 -6.35 18.64
N ALA A 123 23.29 -5.07 18.41
CA ALA A 123 22.43 -4.26 17.54
C ALA A 123 22.47 -4.76 16.07
N ALA A 124 23.65 -5.22 15.62
CA ALA A 124 23.81 -5.82 14.32
C ALA A 124 23.10 -7.17 14.20
N LEU A 125 23.11 -7.99 15.24
CA LEU A 125 22.34 -9.24 15.29
C LEU A 125 20.83 -8.95 15.30
N PHE A 126 20.39 -7.90 15.99
CA PHE A 126 19.00 -7.49 15.99
C PHE A 126 18.55 -7.02 14.60
N ALA A 127 19.39 -6.27 13.88
CA ALA A 127 19.12 -5.90 12.48
C ALA A 127 18.96 -7.15 11.60
N ALA A 128 19.77 -8.17 11.80
CA ALA A 128 19.63 -9.46 11.09
C ALA A 128 18.32 -10.20 11.45
N ASP A 129 17.88 -10.11 12.70
CA ASP A 129 16.60 -10.68 13.11
C ASP A 129 15.42 -9.97 12.45
N LEU A 130 15.45 -8.63 12.37
CA LEU A 130 14.43 -7.84 11.66
C LEU A 130 14.40 -8.17 10.16
N TYR A 131 15.55 -8.24 9.52
CA TYR A 131 15.64 -8.65 8.10
C TYR A 131 14.99 -10.02 7.88
N ARG A 132 15.33 -11.00 8.71
CA ARG A 132 14.74 -12.35 8.63
C ARG A 132 13.24 -12.33 8.88
N MET A 133 12.76 -11.51 9.82
CA MET A 133 11.34 -11.36 10.11
C MET A 133 10.59 -10.82 8.90
N TYR A 134 11.07 -9.73 8.31
CA TYR A 134 10.43 -9.12 7.14
C TYR A 134 10.48 -10.02 5.91
N THR A 135 11.60 -10.71 5.68
CA THR A 135 11.71 -11.68 4.58
C THR A 135 10.67 -12.80 4.71
N ARG A 136 10.53 -13.38 5.89
CA ARG A 136 9.53 -14.44 6.14
C ARG A 136 8.09 -13.92 6.03
N TYR A 137 7.86 -12.70 6.47
CA TYR A 137 6.54 -12.08 6.31
C TYR A 137 6.23 -11.87 4.83
N ALA A 138 7.15 -11.33 4.06
CA ALA A 138 7.01 -11.15 2.61
C ALA A 138 6.74 -12.49 1.90
N GLU A 139 7.50 -13.54 2.23
CA GLU A 139 7.27 -14.91 1.72
C GLU A 139 5.87 -15.42 2.02
N SER A 140 5.37 -15.17 3.26
CA SER A 140 4.02 -15.60 3.65
C SER A 140 2.90 -14.88 2.87
N LYS A 141 3.20 -13.71 2.31
CA LYS A 141 2.30 -12.94 1.44
C LYS A 141 2.46 -13.29 -0.05
N GLY A 142 3.44 -14.14 -0.39
CA GLY A 142 3.77 -14.45 -1.78
C GLY A 142 4.58 -13.36 -2.46
N TRP A 143 5.14 -12.42 -1.72
CA TRP A 143 5.98 -11.34 -2.23
C TRP A 143 7.41 -11.82 -2.44
N LYS A 144 8.10 -11.25 -3.42
CA LYS A 144 9.50 -11.54 -3.72
C LYS A 144 10.41 -10.59 -2.95
N VAL A 145 11.50 -11.10 -2.39
CA VAL A 145 12.51 -10.29 -1.70
C VAL A 145 13.82 -10.36 -2.46
N GLU A 146 14.39 -9.21 -2.77
CA GLU A 146 15.68 -9.07 -3.44
C GLU A 146 16.64 -8.27 -2.57
N LEU A 147 17.81 -8.84 -2.27
CA LEU A 147 18.87 -8.13 -1.52
C LEU A 147 19.53 -7.13 -2.47
N VAL A 148 19.57 -5.86 -2.06
CA VAL A 148 20.19 -4.77 -2.84
C VAL A 148 21.61 -4.51 -2.37
N ASP A 149 21.80 -4.33 -1.04
CA ASP A 149 23.11 -4.08 -0.44
C ASP A 149 23.18 -4.61 0.99
N GLU A 150 24.37 -4.98 1.44
CA GLU A 150 24.58 -5.44 2.82
C GLU A 150 25.97 -5.09 3.36
N ASN A 151 26.02 -4.69 4.62
CA ASN A 151 27.24 -4.54 5.38
C ASN A 151 27.19 -5.45 6.62
N ARG A 152 27.88 -6.60 6.54
CA ARG A 152 27.85 -7.64 7.61
C ARG A 152 28.88 -7.34 8.68
N THR A 153 28.57 -7.83 9.90
CA THR A 153 29.54 -7.90 11.02
C THR A 153 30.08 -9.31 11.21
N GLY A 154 31.12 -9.43 12.06
CA GLY A 154 31.82 -10.70 12.30
C GLY A 154 30.93 -11.83 12.81
N LEU A 155 29.87 -11.55 13.56
CA LEU A 155 28.93 -12.53 14.10
C LEU A 155 27.66 -12.74 13.23
N LYS A 156 27.76 -12.46 11.94
CA LYS A 156 26.64 -12.57 10.97
C LYS A 156 25.49 -11.60 11.22
N GLY A 157 25.72 -10.53 11.96
CA GLY A 157 24.82 -9.39 12.05
C GLY A 157 24.94 -8.47 10.86
N PHE A 158 24.07 -7.50 10.74
CA PHE A 158 24.14 -6.42 9.74
C PHE A 158 24.38 -5.08 10.43
N LYS A 159 25.43 -4.39 10.00
CA LYS A 159 25.59 -2.96 10.27
C LYS A 159 24.52 -2.16 9.53
N GLU A 160 24.28 -2.60 8.29
CA GLU A 160 23.29 -2.08 7.38
C GLU A 160 22.86 -3.19 6.41
N VAL A 161 21.61 -3.24 6.07
CA VAL A 161 21.08 -4.09 5.01
C VAL A 161 19.98 -3.35 4.27
N VAL A 162 20.02 -3.37 2.94
CA VAL A 162 19.02 -2.79 2.05
C VAL A 162 18.47 -3.91 1.17
N PHE A 163 17.16 -4.04 1.13
CA PHE A 163 16.48 -5.03 0.31
C PHE A 163 15.16 -4.47 -0.23
N GLU A 164 14.75 -5.03 -1.34
CA GLU A 164 13.52 -4.69 -2.01
C GLU A 164 12.48 -5.79 -1.77
N ILE A 165 11.24 -5.41 -1.53
CA ILE A 165 10.09 -6.31 -1.45
C ILE A 165 9.15 -5.96 -2.60
N LYS A 166 8.98 -6.92 -3.54
CA LYS A 166 8.12 -6.80 -4.71
C LYS A 166 6.82 -7.57 -4.48
N GLY A 167 5.71 -6.85 -4.55
CA GLY A 167 4.40 -7.46 -4.42
C GLY A 167 3.27 -6.44 -4.28
N GLU A 168 2.12 -6.81 -4.76
CA GLU A 168 0.93 -5.96 -4.72
C GLU A 168 0.62 -5.50 -3.29
N GLY A 169 0.57 -4.19 -3.10
CA GLY A 169 0.27 -3.57 -1.82
C GLY A 169 1.41 -3.66 -0.78
N ALA A 170 2.64 -4.02 -1.17
CA ALA A 170 3.75 -4.19 -0.23
C ALA A 170 4.01 -2.93 0.60
N TYR A 171 4.00 -1.74 -0.03
CA TYR A 171 4.18 -0.50 0.69
C TYR A 171 3.07 -0.23 1.70
N SER A 172 1.81 -0.55 1.39
CA SER A 172 0.67 -0.31 2.29
C SER A 172 0.81 -0.99 3.64
N TRP A 173 1.47 -2.17 3.66
CA TRP A 173 1.73 -2.95 4.87
C TRP A 173 3.03 -2.53 5.57
N MET A 174 4.08 -2.28 4.79
CA MET A 174 5.41 -2.04 5.33
C MET A 174 5.64 -0.59 5.78
N LYS A 175 4.89 0.39 5.27
CA LYS A 175 5.09 1.83 5.58
C LYS A 175 5.05 2.16 7.08
N TYR A 176 4.32 1.38 7.88
CA TYR A 176 4.20 1.58 9.32
C TYR A 176 5.37 1.01 10.13
N GLU A 177 6.24 0.23 9.49
CA GLU A 177 7.45 -0.32 10.10
C GLU A 177 8.61 0.71 10.15
N SER A 178 8.48 1.84 9.45
CA SER A 178 9.46 2.93 9.50
C SER A 178 9.59 3.48 10.91
N GLY A 179 10.82 3.49 11.44
CA GLY A 179 11.10 4.04 12.74
C GLY A 179 12.22 3.34 13.48
N VAL A 180 12.28 3.58 14.79
CA VAL A 180 13.25 2.93 15.68
C VAL A 180 12.62 1.71 16.35
N HIS A 181 13.21 0.56 16.09
CA HIS A 181 12.86 -0.69 16.74
C HIS A 181 13.79 -0.96 17.93
N ARG A 182 13.23 -1.49 19.00
CA ARG A 182 13.95 -1.77 20.25
C ARG A 182 13.72 -3.21 20.68
N VAL A 183 14.80 -3.87 21.09
CA VAL A 183 14.74 -5.19 21.72
C VAL A 183 15.38 -5.14 23.09
N GLN A 184 14.78 -5.84 24.05
CA GLN A 184 15.32 -6.07 25.38
C GLN A 184 15.49 -7.57 25.57
N ARG A 185 16.74 -8.02 25.55
CA ARG A 185 17.09 -9.43 25.73
C ARG A 185 18.50 -9.58 26.33
N ILE A 186 18.84 -10.76 26.76
CA ILE A 186 20.22 -11.09 27.11
C ILE A 186 20.96 -11.27 25.78
N PRO A 187 21.99 -10.44 25.47
CA PRO A 187 22.77 -10.57 24.25
C PRO A 187 23.49 -11.91 24.17
N VAL A 188 23.66 -12.44 22.96
CA VAL A 188 24.47 -13.64 22.74
C VAL A 188 25.93 -13.42 23.17
N THR A 189 26.39 -12.19 23.16
CA THR A 189 27.75 -11.74 23.55
C THR A 189 27.89 -11.47 25.05
N GLU A 190 26.82 -11.57 25.84
CA GLU A 190 26.82 -11.27 27.26
C GLU A 190 27.06 -12.50 28.10
N ALA A 191 28.18 -12.58 28.83
CA ALA A 191 28.55 -13.70 29.65
C ALA A 191 27.90 -13.71 31.04
N SER A 192 27.45 -12.54 31.54
CA SER A 192 26.90 -12.37 32.91
C SER A 192 25.38 -12.50 32.99
N GLY A 193 24.70 -12.77 31.89
CA GLY A 193 23.25 -12.95 31.84
C GLY A 193 22.43 -11.69 32.05
N ARG A 194 23.02 -10.50 31.84
CA ARG A 194 22.34 -9.23 32.00
C ARG A 194 21.50 -8.90 30.78
N ILE A 195 20.30 -8.36 31.00
CA ILE A 195 19.45 -7.85 29.94
C ILE A 195 19.99 -6.51 29.44
N HIS A 196 20.19 -6.40 28.13
CA HIS A 196 20.58 -5.18 27.46
C HIS A 196 19.46 -4.70 26.52
N THR A 197 19.45 -3.41 26.23
CA THR A 197 18.58 -2.80 25.23
C THR A 197 19.40 -2.51 23.98
N SER A 198 18.95 -3.07 22.85
CA SER A 198 19.52 -2.77 21.55
C SER A 198 18.47 -2.15 20.63
N THR A 199 18.92 -1.30 19.73
CA THR A 199 18.05 -0.62 18.77
C THR A 199 18.53 -0.82 17.33
N ALA A 200 17.57 -0.82 16.42
CA ALA A 200 17.81 -0.74 14.99
C ALA A 200 16.85 0.30 14.39
N THR A 201 17.28 0.98 13.35
CA THR A 201 16.45 1.90 12.60
C THR A 201 15.98 1.22 11.33
N VAL A 202 14.70 1.32 11.02
CA VAL A 202 14.10 0.83 9.80
C VAL A 202 13.60 2.02 8.99
N ALA A 203 14.01 2.12 7.73
CA ALA A 203 13.44 3.05 6.76
C ALA A 203 12.71 2.26 5.69
N VAL A 204 11.50 2.70 5.35
CA VAL A 204 10.65 2.08 4.34
C VAL A 204 10.30 3.14 3.31
N LEU A 205 10.72 2.91 2.07
CA LEU A 205 10.56 3.84 0.95
C LEU A 205 9.78 3.14 -0.16
N ALA A 206 8.73 3.79 -0.68
CA ALA A 206 8.06 3.31 -1.87
C ALA A 206 9.01 3.41 -3.07
N GLU A 207 8.93 2.42 -3.96
CA GLU A 207 9.61 2.52 -5.25
C GLU A 207 9.11 3.75 -6.02
N VAL A 208 10.05 4.53 -6.53
CA VAL A 208 9.75 5.72 -7.34
C VAL A 208 9.86 5.34 -8.80
N ASP A 209 8.86 5.71 -9.61
CA ASP A 209 8.96 5.54 -11.06
C ASP A 209 10.16 6.35 -11.58
N ASP A 210 10.86 5.80 -12.56
CA ASP A 210 11.95 6.50 -13.23
C ASP A 210 11.47 7.87 -13.72
N VAL A 211 12.00 8.92 -13.14
CA VAL A 211 11.78 10.26 -13.65
C VAL A 211 12.83 10.50 -14.73
N GLU A 212 12.42 10.54 -15.98
CA GLU A 212 13.28 10.99 -17.06
C GLU A 212 13.65 12.46 -16.81
N ILE A 213 14.81 12.67 -16.20
CA ILE A 213 15.38 14.00 -16.04
C ILE A 213 16.24 14.26 -17.29
N GLU A 214 15.73 15.08 -18.20
CA GLU A 214 16.52 15.60 -19.32
C GLU A 214 17.38 16.79 -18.82
N ILE A 215 18.65 16.55 -18.58
CA ILE A 215 19.63 17.62 -18.24
C ILE A 215 20.10 18.25 -19.55
N LYS A 216 19.64 19.45 -19.85
CA LYS A 216 20.11 20.19 -21.02
C LYS A 216 21.51 20.76 -20.78
N PRO A 217 22.36 20.90 -21.82
CA PRO A 217 23.68 21.53 -21.67
C PRO A 217 23.63 22.91 -21.01
N ASP A 218 22.55 23.67 -21.25
CA ASP A 218 22.33 24.99 -20.67
C ASP A 218 21.98 24.99 -19.17
N ASP A 219 21.60 23.83 -18.62
CA ASP A 219 21.32 23.65 -17.19
C ASP A 219 22.61 23.42 -16.39
N ILE A 220 23.74 23.21 -17.08
CA ILE A 220 25.05 22.93 -16.46
C ILE A 220 25.87 24.21 -16.42
N LYS A 221 26.08 24.74 -15.22
CA LYS A 221 27.05 25.80 -15.01
C LYS A 221 28.40 25.21 -14.60
N MET A 222 29.42 25.42 -15.42
CA MET A 222 30.77 24.95 -15.16
C MET A 222 31.63 26.10 -14.63
N ASP A 223 31.98 26.08 -13.37
CA ASP A 223 32.91 27.04 -12.77
C ASP A 223 34.32 26.40 -12.71
N ILE A 224 35.25 26.97 -13.47
CA ILE A 224 36.65 26.54 -13.50
C ILE A 224 37.48 27.43 -12.56
N PHE A 225 38.15 26.82 -11.60
CA PHE A 225 39.04 27.53 -10.69
C PHE A 225 40.36 26.78 -10.54
N HIS A 226 41.43 27.54 -10.29
CA HIS A 226 42.73 26.97 -10.02
C HIS A 226 42.84 26.65 -8.51
N ALA A 227 43.33 25.45 -8.22
CA ALA A 227 43.64 25.10 -6.83
C ALA A 227 44.78 26.03 -6.31
N SER A 228 44.55 26.67 -5.18
CA SER A 228 45.48 27.63 -4.58
C SER A 228 46.67 27.00 -3.86
N GLY A 229 46.79 25.69 -3.85
CA GLY A 229 47.86 24.95 -3.17
C GLY A 229 48.72 24.14 -4.11
N HIS A 230 50.03 24.03 -3.84
CA HIS A 230 50.90 23.07 -4.52
C HIS A 230 50.48 21.65 -4.11
N GLY A 231 50.18 20.80 -5.08
CA GLY A 231 49.82 19.39 -4.82
C GLY A 231 50.92 18.71 -4.00
N GLY A 232 50.55 18.23 -2.84
CA GLY A 232 51.41 17.41 -2.01
C GLY A 232 51.13 15.94 -2.26
N GLN A 233 52.17 15.12 -2.26
CA GLN A 233 51.99 13.66 -2.18
C GLN A 233 51.42 13.33 -0.80
N ASN A 234 50.24 12.69 -0.78
CA ASN A 234 49.74 11.92 0.34
C ASN A 234 49.82 10.45 0.01
#